data_00cd280c2d6e083d0924ca52a84762eb
#
_entry.id   00cd280c2d6e083d0924ca52a84762eb
#
_cell.length_a   1.000
_cell.length_b   1.000
_cell.length_c   1.000
_cell.angle_alpha   90.00
_cell.angle_beta   90.00
_cell.angle_gamma   90.00
#
_symmetry.space_group_name_H-M   'P 1'
#
loop_
_entity.id
_entity.type
_entity.pdbx_description
1 polymer ?
#
loop_
_entity_poly.entity_id
_entity_poly.type
_entity_poly.pdbx_seq_one_letter_code
_entity_poly.pdbx_strand_id
1 'polypeptide(L)'
;MKILVVDDSSTMRRIISNILKSSGYENIVEAADGVEGLNQLKAHSDVDMVLTDWNMPNMNGLDFLSKIRETTPGSQLPVIMVTTEAEKANVVAAIKAGANNYIVKPFTPDIVKTKLEPFLKK
;
A
#
# COMPACT_ATOMS: atom_id res chain seq x y z
N MET A 1 6.38 -3.37 13.49
CA MET A 1 5.41 -3.41 12.38
C MET A 1 6.15 -3.38 11.05
N LYS A 2 5.86 -4.30 10.17
CA LYS A 2 6.48 -4.39 8.84
C LYS A 2 5.49 -3.91 7.79
N ILE A 3 5.90 -3.00 6.92
CA ILE A 3 5.04 -2.37 5.92
C ILE A 3 5.61 -2.61 4.53
N LEU A 4 4.75 -3.07 3.61
CA LEU A 4 5.10 -3.25 2.20
C LEU A 4 4.66 -2.02 1.42
N VAL A 5 5.58 -1.42 0.68
CA VAL A 5 5.31 -0.26 -0.18
C VAL A 5 5.47 -0.70 -1.64
N VAL A 6 4.41 -0.59 -2.42
CA VAL A 6 4.38 -1.01 -3.81
C VAL A 6 4.10 0.17 -4.71
N ASP A 7 5.05 0.51 -5.57
CA ASP A 7 4.95 1.62 -6.52
C ASP A 7 6.02 1.40 -7.59
N ASP A 8 5.71 1.64 -8.85
CA ASP A 8 6.67 1.47 -9.94
C ASP A 8 7.71 2.59 -9.99
N SER A 9 7.48 3.68 -9.26
CA SER A 9 8.44 4.78 -9.13
C SER A 9 9.34 4.55 -7.92
N SER A 10 10.64 4.33 -8.16
CA SER A 10 11.60 4.19 -7.06
C SER A 10 11.69 5.46 -6.21
N THR A 11 11.51 6.63 -6.84
CA THR A 11 11.49 7.90 -6.13
C THR A 11 10.31 7.97 -5.16
N MET A 12 9.12 7.56 -5.62
CA MET A 12 7.94 7.57 -4.76
C MET A 12 8.07 6.57 -3.62
N ARG A 13 8.61 5.35 -3.89
CA ARG A 13 8.87 4.39 -2.83
C ARG A 13 9.77 4.97 -1.75
N ARG A 14 10.82 5.67 -2.16
CA ARG A 14 11.75 6.31 -1.21
C ARG A 14 11.06 7.40 -0.39
N ILE A 15 10.22 8.22 -1.02
CA ILE A 15 9.50 9.28 -0.33
C ILE A 15 8.58 8.68 0.75
N ILE A 16 7.80 7.69 0.38
CA ILE A 16 6.88 7.03 1.32
C ILE A 16 7.67 6.35 2.44
N SER A 17 8.73 5.62 2.09
CA SER A 17 9.56 4.93 3.07
C SER A 17 10.18 5.91 4.07
N ASN A 18 10.65 7.06 3.60
CA ASN A 18 11.23 8.08 4.47
C ASN A 18 10.18 8.66 5.42
N ILE A 19 8.95 8.87 4.95
CA ILE A 19 7.86 9.34 5.81
C ILE A 19 7.57 8.31 6.91
N LEU A 20 7.50 7.03 6.55
CA LEU A 20 7.24 5.96 7.51
C LEU A 20 8.37 5.85 8.53
N LYS A 21 9.61 5.91 8.07
CA LYS A 21 10.78 5.85 8.97
C LYS A 21 10.80 7.03 9.94
N SER A 22 10.45 8.22 9.46
CA SER A 22 10.38 9.39 10.33
C SER A 22 9.27 9.28 11.39
N SER A 23 8.32 8.37 11.17
CA SER A 23 7.24 8.09 12.12
C SER A 23 7.56 6.90 13.04
N GLY A 24 8.77 6.34 12.93
CA GLY A 24 9.20 5.24 13.79
C GLY A 24 9.00 3.84 13.21
N TYR A 25 8.61 3.72 11.94
CA TYR A 25 8.37 2.42 11.30
C TYR A 25 9.52 2.13 10.36
N GLU A 26 10.49 1.34 10.81
CA GLU A 26 11.74 1.11 10.09
C GLU A 26 11.77 -0.17 9.25
N ASN A 27 10.83 -1.09 9.47
CA ASN A 27 10.77 -2.34 8.72
C ASN A 27 9.94 -2.15 7.45
N ILE A 28 10.59 -1.70 6.39
CA ILE A 28 9.94 -1.40 5.11
C ILE A 28 10.42 -2.38 4.05
N VAL A 29 9.47 -3.02 3.38
CA VAL A 29 9.73 -3.88 2.22
C VAL A 29 9.19 -3.15 1.00
N GLU A 30 9.90 -3.20 -0.12
CA GLU A 30 9.50 -2.49 -1.35
C GLU A 30 9.26 -3.45 -2.50
N ALA A 31 8.36 -3.07 -3.39
CA ALA A 31 8.09 -3.80 -4.62
C ALA A 31 7.74 -2.79 -5.74
N ALA A 32 8.07 -3.14 -6.97
CA ALA A 32 7.89 -2.25 -8.12
C ALA A 32 6.53 -2.43 -8.82
N ASP A 33 5.84 -3.53 -8.57
CA ASP A 33 4.52 -3.79 -9.14
C ASP A 33 3.77 -4.84 -8.31
N GLY A 34 2.56 -5.16 -8.74
CA GLY A 34 1.73 -6.11 -7.99
C GLY A 34 2.28 -7.53 -7.98
N VAL A 35 2.94 -7.95 -9.06
CA VAL A 35 3.54 -9.30 -9.12
C VAL A 35 4.66 -9.41 -8.08
N GLU A 36 5.57 -8.43 -8.07
CA GLU A 36 6.64 -8.38 -7.09
C GLU A 36 6.08 -8.24 -5.68
N GLY A 37 5.01 -7.46 -5.52
CA GLY A 37 4.33 -7.30 -4.24
C GLY A 37 3.82 -8.62 -3.69
N LEU A 38 3.21 -9.45 -4.52
CA LEU A 38 2.76 -10.78 -4.10
C LEU A 38 3.94 -11.66 -3.71
N ASN A 39 5.04 -11.59 -4.45
CA ASN A 39 6.25 -12.34 -4.13
C ASN A 39 6.82 -11.91 -2.77
N GLN A 40 6.83 -10.60 -2.51
CA GLN A 40 7.29 -10.08 -1.22
C GLN A 40 6.39 -10.51 -0.06
N LEU A 41 5.08 -10.57 -0.27
CA LEU A 41 4.16 -11.07 0.76
C LEU A 41 4.38 -12.54 1.07
N LYS A 42 4.75 -13.34 0.06
CA LYS A 42 5.10 -14.75 0.29
C LYS A 42 6.41 -14.88 1.06
N ALA A 43 7.39 -14.02 0.75
CA ALA A 43 8.69 -14.05 1.42
C ALA A 43 8.64 -13.45 2.83
N HIS A 44 7.71 -12.55 3.08
CA HIS A 44 7.56 -11.82 4.34
C HIS A 44 6.14 -11.97 4.86
N SER A 45 5.82 -13.13 5.42
CA SER A 45 4.49 -13.43 5.94
C SER A 45 4.11 -12.58 7.16
N ASP A 46 5.07 -11.84 7.71
CA ASP A 46 4.88 -10.96 8.86
C ASP A 46 4.58 -9.51 8.47
N VAL A 47 4.28 -9.23 7.20
CA VAL A 47 3.85 -7.89 6.78
C VAL A 47 2.53 -7.55 7.45
N ASP A 48 2.47 -6.36 8.04
CA ASP A 48 1.32 -5.87 8.81
C ASP A 48 0.42 -4.91 8.03
N MET A 49 0.92 -4.34 6.95
CA MET A 49 0.19 -3.33 6.18
C MET A 49 0.79 -3.20 4.79
N VAL A 50 -0.03 -2.87 3.80
CA VAL A 50 0.41 -2.62 2.43
C VAL A 50 -0.04 -1.23 1.99
N LEU A 51 0.91 -0.45 1.43
CA LEU A 51 0.58 0.77 0.68
C LEU A 51 0.90 0.47 -0.78
N THR A 52 -0.07 0.64 -1.68
CA THR A 52 0.14 0.33 -3.08
C THR A 52 -0.37 1.43 -3.99
N ASP A 53 0.40 1.73 -5.04
CA ASP A 53 -0.04 2.60 -6.12
C ASP A 53 -1.15 1.91 -6.91
N TRP A 54 -1.90 2.67 -7.68
CA TRP A 54 -2.97 2.15 -8.54
C TRP A 54 -2.42 1.68 -9.89
N ASN A 55 -1.74 2.58 -10.61
CA ASN A 55 -1.22 2.28 -11.95
C ASN A 55 0.20 1.75 -11.89
N MET A 56 0.36 0.47 -12.21
CA MET A 56 1.65 -0.20 -12.23
C MET A 56 1.70 -1.16 -13.40
N PRO A 57 2.89 -1.44 -13.97
CA PRO A 57 2.99 -2.46 -15.01
C PRO A 57 2.76 -3.85 -14.43
N ASN A 58 2.51 -4.82 -15.29
CA ASN A 58 2.35 -6.25 -14.98
C ASN A 58 1.12 -6.58 -14.14
N MET A 59 0.85 -5.85 -13.07
CA MET A 59 -0.35 -6.03 -12.24
C MET A 59 -0.64 -4.70 -11.54
N ASN A 60 -1.79 -4.11 -11.80
CA ASN A 60 -2.17 -2.83 -11.18
C ASN A 60 -2.60 -3.03 -9.72
N GLY A 61 -2.80 -1.91 -9.03
CA GLY A 61 -3.13 -1.94 -7.60
C GLY A 61 -4.45 -2.61 -7.28
N LEU A 62 -5.45 -2.48 -8.14
CA LEU A 62 -6.75 -3.11 -7.91
C LEU A 62 -6.65 -4.63 -8.02
N ASP A 63 -5.96 -5.13 -9.05
CA ASP A 63 -5.75 -6.56 -9.21
C ASP A 63 -4.89 -7.13 -8.10
N PHE A 64 -3.86 -6.38 -7.69
CA PHE A 64 -3.02 -6.76 -6.56
C PHE A 64 -3.85 -6.88 -5.28
N LEU A 65 -4.70 -5.88 -5.01
CA LEU A 65 -5.59 -5.92 -3.85
C LEU A 65 -6.50 -7.14 -3.89
N SER A 66 -7.10 -7.43 -5.05
CA SER A 66 -7.98 -8.59 -5.21
C SER A 66 -7.24 -9.88 -4.91
N LYS A 67 -6.00 -10.00 -5.40
CA LYS A 67 -5.17 -11.18 -5.15
C LYS A 67 -4.83 -11.32 -3.66
N ILE A 68 -4.54 -10.21 -2.98
CA ILE A 68 -4.29 -10.24 -1.54
C ILE A 68 -5.51 -10.78 -0.80
N ARG A 69 -6.71 -10.31 -1.15
CA ARG A 69 -7.94 -10.71 -0.48
C ARG A 69 -8.31 -12.18 -0.70
N GLU A 70 -7.80 -12.78 -1.79
CA GLU A 70 -8.03 -14.20 -2.05
C GLU A 70 -7.16 -15.11 -1.19
N THR A 71 -6.10 -14.59 -0.58
CA THR A 71 -5.20 -15.40 0.23
C THR A 71 -5.62 -15.37 1.69
N THR A 72 -5.42 -16.48 2.40
CA THR A 72 -5.76 -16.54 3.79
C THR A 72 -4.70 -15.91 4.62
N PRO A 73 -4.05 -15.40 5.08
CA PRO A 73 -3.88 -14.27 5.99
C PRO A 73 -4.06 -12.92 5.31
N GLY A 74 -3.98 -12.86 4.01
CA GLY A 74 -4.16 -11.62 3.27
C GLY A 74 -5.57 -11.05 3.33
N SER A 75 -6.58 -11.86 3.65
CA SER A 75 -7.97 -11.41 3.73
C SER A 75 -8.19 -10.34 4.80
N GLN A 76 -7.34 -10.29 5.82
CA GLN A 76 -7.43 -9.32 6.92
C GLN A 76 -6.36 -8.23 6.88
N LEU A 77 -5.45 -8.30 5.93
CA LEU A 77 -4.31 -7.39 5.85
C LEU A 77 -4.78 -5.98 5.46
N PRO A 78 -4.46 -4.93 6.24
CA PRO A 78 -4.80 -3.57 5.83
C PRO A 78 -4.07 -3.18 4.53
N VAL A 79 -4.83 -2.71 3.55
CA VAL A 79 -4.31 -2.24 2.26
C VAL A 79 -4.78 -0.82 2.03
N ILE A 80 -3.83 0.09 1.81
CA ILE A 80 -4.08 1.50 1.57
C ILE A 80 -3.69 1.82 0.13
N MET A 81 -4.63 2.32 -0.65
CA MET A 81 -4.36 2.72 -2.04
C MET A 81 -3.77 4.12 -2.08
N VAL A 82 -2.70 4.30 -2.86
CA VAL A 82 -2.10 5.62 -3.09
C VAL A 82 -2.41 6.01 -4.53
N THR A 83 -3.25 7.03 -4.72
CA THR A 83 -3.83 7.37 -6.02
C THR A 83 -3.53 8.81 -6.42
N THR A 84 -3.72 9.14 -7.71
CA THR A 84 -3.71 10.53 -8.17
C THR A 84 -5.13 11.07 -8.17
N GLU A 85 -5.27 12.39 -8.33
CA GLU A 85 -6.59 13.01 -8.47
C GLU A 85 -7.37 12.42 -9.66
N ALA A 86 -6.67 12.09 -10.75
CA ALA A 86 -7.33 11.49 -11.92
C ALA A 86 -7.91 10.12 -11.60
N GLU A 87 -7.35 9.42 -10.62
CA GLU A 87 -7.78 8.07 -10.23
C GLU A 87 -8.79 8.09 -9.07
N LYS A 88 -9.02 9.25 -8.48
CA LYS A 88 -9.88 9.39 -7.31
C LYS A 88 -11.30 8.87 -7.56
N ALA A 89 -11.80 9.00 -8.78
CA ALA A 89 -13.12 8.49 -9.15
C ALA A 89 -13.22 6.97 -8.99
N ASN A 90 -12.08 6.27 -8.95
CA ASN A 90 -12.04 4.82 -8.82
C ASN A 90 -11.93 4.35 -7.36
N VAL A 91 -11.88 5.28 -6.40
CA VAL A 91 -11.72 4.93 -4.98
C VAL A 91 -12.86 4.05 -4.50
N VAL A 92 -14.08 4.30 -4.96
CA VAL A 92 -15.24 3.48 -4.57
C VAL A 92 -15.04 2.03 -4.98
N ALA A 93 -14.52 1.80 -6.20
CA ALA A 93 -14.24 0.44 -6.67
C ALA A 93 -13.16 -0.23 -5.80
N ALA A 94 -12.13 0.52 -5.39
CA ALA A 94 -11.09 0.00 -4.51
C ALA A 94 -11.64 -0.37 -3.14
N ILE A 95 -12.47 0.47 -2.55
CA ILE A 95 -13.09 0.20 -1.25
C ILE A 95 -13.98 -1.04 -1.34
N LYS A 96 -14.76 -1.16 -2.42
CA LYS A 96 -15.60 -2.36 -2.63
C LYS A 96 -14.77 -3.62 -2.80
N ALA A 97 -13.56 -3.51 -3.37
CA ALA A 97 -12.66 -4.64 -3.52
C ALA A 97 -11.91 -4.99 -2.22
N GLY A 98 -12.05 -4.18 -1.19
CA GLY A 98 -11.48 -4.46 0.12
C GLY A 98 -10.35 -3.54 0.58
N ALA A 99 -10.12 -2.40 -0.09
CA ALA A 99 -9.16 -1.43 0.39
C ALA A 99 -9.67 -0.79 1.69
N ASN A 100 -8.76 -0.56 2.63
CA ASN A 100 -9.12 -0.02 3.94
C ASN A 100 -9.14 1.51 3.94
N ASN A 101 -8.35 2.14 3.08
CA ASN A 101 -8.32 3.59 2.97
C ASN A 101 -7.58 3.97 1.68
N TYR A 102 -7.43 5.26 1.44
CA TYR A 102 -6.70 5.77 0.29
C TYR A 102 -5.96 7.06 0.63
N ILE A 103 -4.91 7.35 -0.14
CA ILE A 103 -4.13 8.59 -0.05
C ILE A 103 -4.04 9.15 -1.46
N VAL A 104 -4.32 10.45 -1.62
CA VAL A 104 -4.28 11.12 -2.93
C VAL A 104 -2.95 11.83 -3.12
N LYS A 105 -2.30 11.62 -4.25
CA LYS A 105 -1.07 12.33 -4.63
C LYS A 105 -1.41 13.69 -5.25
N PRO A 106 -0.68 14.74 -4.96
CA PRO A 106 0.43 14.80 -4.01
C PRO A 106 -0.07 14.83 -2.56
N PHE A 107 0.73 14.30 -1.66
CA PHE A 107 0.37 14.22 -0.24
C PHE A 107 1.47 14.85 0.63
N THR A 108 1.12 15.15 1.88
CA THR A 108 2.08 15.60 2.89
C THR A 108 2.36 14.46 3.86
N PRO A 109 3.46 14.52 4.62
CA PRO A 109 3.70 13.53 5.67
C PRO A 109 2.55 13.43 6.67
N ASP A 110 1.92 14.56 7.02
CA ASP A 110 0.80 14.56 7.96
C ASP A 110 -0.40 13.80 7.43
N ILE A 111 -0.70 13.96 6.13
CA ILE A 111 -1.80 13.22 5.49
C ILE A 111 -1.53 11.73 5.54
N VAL A 112 -0.31 11.30 5.21
CA VAL A 112 0.06 9.88 5.28
C VAL A 112 -0.13 9.35 6.69
N LYS A 113 0.40 10.03 7.69
CA LYS A 113 0.28 9.61 9.09
C LYS A 113 -1.17 9.50 9.52
N THR A 114 -1.99 10.50 9.20
CA THR A 114 -3.41 10.52 9.55
C THR A 114 -4.16 9.35 8.93
N LYS A 115 -3.91 9.08 7.65
CA LYS A 115 -4.61 7.99 6.95
C LYS A 115 -4.21 6.60 7.45
N LEU A 116 -2.98 6.44 7.93
CA LEU A 116 -2.51 5.15 8.41
C LEU A 116 -2.81 4.91 9.89
N GLU A 117 -3.02 5.97 10.65
CA GLU A 117 -3.16 5.88 12.10
C GLU A 117 -4.16 4.83 12.59
N PRO A 118 -5.38 4.72 12.00
CA PRO A 118 -6.34 3.71 12.46
C PRO A 118 -5.85 2.27 12.32
N PHE A 119 -4.87 2.03 11.46
CA PHE A 119 -4.39 0.68 11.14
C PHE A 119 -3.04 0.37 11.78
N LEU A 120 -2.41 1.35 12.40
CA LEU A 120 -1.12 1.16 13.03
C LEU A 120 -1.32 0.51 14.41
N LYS A 121 -0.49 -0.47 14.70
CA LYS A 121 -0.54 -1.14 16.00
C LYS A 121 0.22 -0.31 17.01
N LYS A 122 -0.29 -0.30 18.20
CA LYS A 122 0.33 0.41 19.32
C LYS A 122 1.26 -0.53 20.08
#